data_f934862246285ce6984f3faf2f178af9
#
_entry.id   f934862246285ce6984f3faf2f178af9
#
_cell.length_a   1.000
_cell.length_b   1.000
_cell.length_c   1.000
_cell.angle_alpha   90.00
_cell.angle_beta   90.00
_cell.angle_gamma   90.00
#
_symmetry.space_group_name_H-M   'P 1'
#
loop_
_entity.id
_entity.type
_entity.pdbx_description
1 polymer ?
#
loop_
_entity_poly.entity_id
_entity_poly.type
_entity_poly.pdbx_seq_one_letter_code
_entity_poly.pdbx_strand_id
1 'polypeptide(L)'
;MTRRAIGRVIAGCLLLAAPAMAAESPAELISSFRLKHGEVRVVRDATLDRIALEQARAMAAKDNLSHEVLGSFTRRIAPARAGRAAENIAYGYENFEKTLGQWVDSSGHRKNLLLHNASRVGTASAKDASGKRTYWALVIAGDYEPKPDKRKRDLEPLVAVKRDVAPSARPKSSGCHIKVLGLCI
;
A
#
# COMPACT_ATOMS: atom_id res chain seq x y z
N MET A 1 -42.69 58.91 36.00
CA MET A 1 -41.35 58.81 35.42
C MET A 1 -41.07 57.28 35.23
N THR A 2 -41.34 56.76 34.05
CA THR A 2 -41.26 55.34 33.73
C THR A 2 -39.99 55.06 32.92
N ARG A 3 -39.01 54.37 33.52
CA ARG A 3 -37.76 53.94 32.84
C ARG A 3 -38.02 52.65 32.03
N ARG A 4 -37.92 52.72 30.71
CA ARG A 4 -37.96 51.56 29.81
C ARG A 4 -36.56 50.93 29.77
N ALA A 5 -36.45 49.65 30.20
CA ALA A 5 -35.27 48.84 30.03
C ALA A 5 -35.22 48.28 28.59
N ILE A 6 -34.16 48.64 27.87
CA ILE A 6 -33.86 48.10 26.53
C ILE A 6 -33.03 46.84 26.71
N GLY A 7 -33.65 45.64 26.50
CA GLY A 7 -32.96 44.39 26.49
C GLY A 7 -32.13 44.23 25.19
N ARG A 8 -30.81 44.11 25.32
CA ARG A 8 -29.89 43.73 24.23
C ARG A 8 -29.95 42.24 24.00
N VAL A 9 -30.50 41.81 22.88
CA VAL A 9 -30.40 40.43 22.40
C VAL A 9 -29.03 40.27 21.72
N ILE A 10 -28.14 39.50 22.31
CA ILE A 10 -26.86 39.12 21.71
C ILE A 10 -27.14 37.86 20.86
N ALA A 11 -27.23 38.04 19.55
CA ALA A 11 -27.27 36.91 18.61
C ALA A 11 -25.89 36.31 18.51
N GLY A 12 -25.70 35.15 19.18
CA GLY A 12 -24.48 34.36 19.08
C GLY A 12 -24.38 33.69 17.70
N CYS A 13 -23.47 34.17 16.87
CA CYS A 13 -23.16 33.54 15.57
C CYS A 13 -22.29 32.30 15.82
N LEU A 14 -22.88 31.09 15.76
CA LEU A 14 -22.14 29.83 15.80
C LEU A 14 -21.40 29.66 14.47
N LEU A 15 -20.09 29.95 14.46
CA LEU A 15 -19.21 29.64 13.33
C LEU A 15 -18.98 28.13 13.31
N LEU A 16 -19.69 27.43 12.43
CA LEU A 16 -19.40 26.04 12.08
C LEU A 16 -18.09 26.00 11.29
N ALA A 17 -16.97 25.66 11.97
CA ALA A 17 -15.72 25.39 11.30
C ALA A 17 -15.87 24.11 10.47
N ALA A 18 -15.90 24.22 9.14
CA ALA A 18 -15.80 23.08 8.25
C ALA A 18 -14.44 22.40 8.44
N PRO A 19 -14.37 21.04 8.55
CA PRO A 19 -13.09 20.36 8.62
C PRO A 19 -12.30 20.64 7.34
N ALA A 20 -11.10 21.19 7.49
CA ALA A 20 -10.17 21.33 6.38
C ALA A 20 -9.79 19.90 5.90
N MET A 21 -10.16 19.55 4.68
CA MET A 21 -9.72 18.30 4.03
C MET A 21 -8.20 18.37 3.90
N ALA A 22 -7.48 17.60 4.70
CA ALA A 22 -6.03 17.46 4.54
C ALA A 22 -5.75 16.83 3.17
N ALA A 23 -4.79 17.38 2.42
CA ALA A 23 -4.34 16.78 1.16
C ALA A 23 -3.87 15.34 1.40
N GLU A 24 -4.25 14.41 0.51
CA GLU A 24 -3.83 13.02 0.62
C GLU A 24 -2.30 12.91 0.56
N SER A 25 -1.73 12.11 1.44
CA SER A 25 -0.29 11.88 1.45
C SER A 25 0.16 11.09 0.23
N PRO A 26 1.43 11.21 -0.21
CA PRO A 26 1.97 10.38 -1.29
C PRO A 26 1.73 8.88 -1.09
N ALA A 27 1.87 8.37 0.13
CA ALA A 27 1.63 6.96 0.46
C ALA A 27 0.15 6.57 0.25
N GLU A 28 -0.80 7.46 0.56
CA GLU A 28 -2.22 7.23 0.33
C GLU A 28 -2.56 7.22 -1.16
N LEU A 29 -2.04 8.18 -1.93
CA LEU A 29 -2.25 8.24 -3.39
C LEU A 29 -1.70 6.98 -4.07
N ILE A 30 -0.49 6.54 -3.70
CA ILE A 30 0.11 5.31 -4.21
C ILE A 30 -0.73 4.09 -3.80
N SER A 31 -1.18 4.02 -2.54
CA SER A 31 -2.02 2.93 -2.05
C SER A 31 -3.35 2.84 -2.80
N SER A 32 -3.99 3.99 -3.05
CA SER A 32 -5.23 4.07 -3.83
C SER A 32 -5.04 3.55 -5.26
N PHE A 33 -3.92 3.91 -5.90
CA PHE A 33 -3.56 3.39 -7.22
C PHE A 33 -3.32 1.87 -7.19
N ARG A 34 -2.53 1.38 -6.22
CA ARG A 34 -2.21 -0.05 -6.06
C ARG A 34 -3.45 -0.91 -5.83
N LEU A 35 -4.34 -0.49 -4.93
CA LEU A 35 -5.60 -1.21 -4.65
C LEU A 35 -6.48 -1.38 -5.89
N LYS A 36 -6.57 -0.36 -6.75
CA LYS A 36 -7.31 -0.44 -8.04
C LYS A 36 -6.72 -1.49 -8.99
N HIS A 37 -5.49 -1.92 -8.77
CA HIS A 37 -4.78 -2.92 -9.59
C HIS A 37 -4.56 -4.25 -8.85
N GLY A 38 -5.25 -4.49 -7.73
CA GLY A 38 -5.18 -5.76 -6.99
C GLY A 38 -3.95 -5.93 -6.11
N GLU A 39 -3.15 -4.87 -5.93
CA GLU A 39 -2.00 -4.88 -5.03
C GLU A 39 -2.37 -4.35 -3.64
N VAL A 40 -1.61 -4.77 -2.61
CA VAL A 40 -1.83 -4.30 -1.24
C VAL A 40 -1.41 -2.84 -1.05
N ARG A 41 -1.95 -2.20 -0.01
CA ARG A 41 -1.55 -0.85 0.41
C ARG A 41 -0.06 -0.83 0.79
N VAL A 42 0.52 0.36 0.69
CA VAL A 42 1.86 0.65 1.22
C VAL A 42 1.77 1.68 2.34
N VAL A 43 2.70 1.60 3.29
CA VAL A 43 2.83 2.60 4.36
C VAL A 43 4.12 3.41 4.16
N ARG A 44 4.11 4.65 4.61
CA ARG A 44 5.30 5.50 4.58
C ARG A 44 6.39 4.91 5.46
N ASP A 45 7.62 4.89 4.95
CA ASP A 45 8.83 4.43 5.64
C ASP A 45 9.90 5.53 5.66
N ALA A 46 10.34 5.93 6.86
CA ALA A 46 11.30 7.02 7.03
C ALA A 46 12.68 6.71 6.44
N THR A 47 13.09 5.44 6.40
CA THR A 47 14.35 5.02 5.78
C THR A 47 14.26 5.18 4.27
N LEU A 48 13.13 4.80 3.66
CA LEU A 48 12.88 4.97 2.23
C LEU A 48 12.75 6.45 1.86
N ASP A 49 12.10 7.27 2.70
CA ASP A 49 12.04 8.73 2.50
C ASP A 49 13.44 9.34 2.45
N ARG A 50 14.33 8.94 3.37
CA ARG A 50 15.71 9.44 3.41
C ARG A 50 16.47 9.03 2.15
N ILE A 51 16.36 7.77 1.71
CA ILE A 51 17.01 7.28 0.47
C ILE A 51 16.50 8.06 -0.74
N ALA A 52 15.18 8.28 -0.83
CA ALA A 52 14.57 9.08 -1.89
C ALA A 52 15.06 10.55 -1.86
N LEU A 53 15.17 11.13 -0.66
CA LEU A 53 15.63 12.51 -0.50
C LEU A 53 17.10 12.69 -0.92
N GLU A 54 17.98 11.77 -0.54
CA GLU A 54 19.37 11.77 -0.95
C GLU A 54 19.49 11.71 -2.48
N GLN A 55 18.71 10.85 -3.13
CA GLN A 55 18.66 10.72 -4.59
C GLN A 55 18.12 12.00 -5.26
N ALA A 56 17.00 12.54 -4.78
CA ALA A 56 16.42 13.76 -5.33
C ALA A 56 17.37 14.95 -5.22
N ARG A 57 18.03 15.11 -4.06
CA ARG A 57 19.04 16.16 -3.84
C ARG A 57 20.25 16.02 -4.77
N ALA A 58 20.74 14.81 -4.97
CA ALA A 58 21.90 14.58 -5.84
C ALA A 58 21.56 14.85 -7.31
N MET A 59 20.36 14.46 -7.77
CA MET A 59 19.89 14.80 -9.11
C MET A 59 19.76 16.32 -9.29
N ALA A 60 19.16 16.99 -8.30
CA ALA A 60 18.97 18.44 -8.31
C ALA A 60 20.31 19.21 -8.31
N ALA A 61 21.27 18.78 -7.49
CA ALA A 61 22.59 19.42 -7.40
C ALA A 61 23.43 19.27 -8.67
N LYS A 62 23.24 18.18 -9.41
CA LYS A 62 23.99 17.91 -10.66
C LYS A 62 23.20 18.24 -11.92
N ASP A 63 21.95 18.71 -11.77
CA ASP A 63 20.98 18.91 -12.87
C ASP A 63 20.94 17.68 -13.81
N ASN A 64 20.90 16.48 -13.21
CA ASN A 64 21.00 15.22 -13.94
C ASN A 64 19.96 14.20 -13.45
N LEU A 65 18.99 13.86 -14.31
CA LEU A 65 18.01 12.81 -14.06
C LEU A 65 18.65 11.44 -14.33
N SER A 66 19.18 10.82 -13.29
CA SER A 66 19.85 9.51 -13.40
C SER A 66 19.70 8.72 -12.13
N HIS A 67 19.38 7.42 -12.26
CA HIS A 67 19.36 6.47 -11.15
C HIS A 67 20.74 6.30 -10.51
N GLU A 68 21.82 6.51 -11.27
CA GLU A 68 23.19 6.26 -10.84
C GLU A 68 23.91 7.49 -10.27
N VAL A 69 23.22 8.63 -10.09
CA VAL A 69 23.83 9.88 -9.62
C VAL A 69 24.56 9.77 -8.28
N LEU A 70 24.15 8.82 -7.43
CA LEU A 70 24.78 8.44 -6.16
C LEU A 70 25.36 7.02 -6.17
N GLY A 71 25.58 6.44 -7.34
CA GLY A 71 25.96 5.04 -7.52
C GLY A 71 24.76 4.10 -7.51
N SER A 72 25.04 2.79 -7.50
CA SER A 72 24.01 1.77 -7.75
C SER A 72 22.87 1.80 -6.73
N PHE A 73 21.64 1.62 -7.22
CA PHE A 73 20.44 1.53 -6.39
C PHE A 73 20.55 0.43 -5.34
N THR A 74 21.12 -0.73 -5.69
CA THR A 74 21.32 -1.85 -4.76
C THR A 74 22.10 -1.45 -3.50
N ARG A 75 23.14 -0.62 -3.66
CA ARG A 75 23.91 -0.12 -2.52
C ARG A 75 23.10 0.89 -1.70
N ARG A 76 22.37 1.78 -2.36
CA ARG A 76 21.58 2.82 -1.69
C ARG A 76 20.41 2.26 -0.89
N ILE A 77 19.79 1.16 -1.36
CA ILE A 77 18.65 0.52 -0.69
C ILE A 77 19.03 -0.39 0.48
N ALA A 78 20.31 -0.77 0.60
CA ALA A 78 20.77 -1.72 1.62
C ALA A 78 20.32 -1.37 3.07
N PRO A 79 20.31 -0.10 3.51
CA PRO A 79 19.84 0.26 4.86
C PRO A 79 18.36 -0.09 5.12
N ALA A 80 17.53 -0.20 4.09
CA ALA A 80 16.12 -0.55 4.23
C ALA A 80 15.89 -2.04 4.47
N ARG A 81 16.90 -2.89 4.30
CA ARG A 81 16.84 -4.37 4.48
C ARG A 81 15.65 -4.98 3.73
N ALA A 82 15.37 -4.48 2.53
CA ALA A 82 14.25 -4.94 1.72
C ALA A 82 14.63 -6.21 0.94
N GLY A 83 13.73 -7.17 0.86
CA GLY A 83 13.88 -8.35 0.03
C GLY A 83 13.70 -8.04 -1.47
N ARG A 84 12.95 -6.98 -1.77
CA ARG A 84 12.74 -6.41 -3.10
C ARG A 84 12.48 -4.92 -3.00
N ALA A 85 12.93 -4.17 -4.00
CA ALA A 85 12.67 -2.74 -4.09
C ALA A 85 12.73 -2.26 -5.54
N ALA A 86 12.11 -1.11 -5.78
CA ALA A 86 12.19 -0.41 -7.05
C ALA A 86 12.26 1.11 -6.81
N GLU A 87 12.78 1.83 -7.78
CA GLU A 87 12.90 3.28 -7.74
C GLU A 87 12.25 3.91 -8.96
N ASN A 88 11.50 4.98 -8.76
CA ASN A 88 11.05 5.89 -9.82
C ASN A 88 11.68 7.25 -9.60
N ILE A 89 12.16 7.86 -10.67
CA ILE A 89 12.66 9.23 -10.66
C ILE A 89 11.94 10.06 -11.72
N ALA A 90 11.81 11.36 -11.46
CA ALA A 90 11.23 12.31 -12.40
C ALA A 90 11.74 13.73 -12.14
N TYR A 91 11.49 14.62 -13.08
CA TYR A 91 11.61 16.06 -12.87
C TYR A 91 10.51 16.83 -13.60
N GLY A 92 10.27 18.08 -13.20
CA GLY A 92 9.41 19.02 -13.92
C GLY A 92 8.19 19.49 -13.12
N TYR A 93 7.42 18.58 -12.54
CA TYR A 93 6.25 18.98 -11.76
C TYR A 93 6.60 19.38 -10.33
N GLU A 94 5.90 20.39 -9.80
CA GLU A 94 6.11 20.83 -8.42
C GLU A 94 5.31 20.03 -7.39
N ASN A 95 4.19 19.42 -7.79
CA ASN A 95 3.37 18.61 -6.90
C ASN A 95 3.47 17.12 -7.20
N PHE A 96 3.19 16.33 -6.16
CA PHE A 96 3.32 14.88 -6.22
C PHE A 96 2.27 14.23 -7.11
N GLU A 97 1.03 14.73 -7.12
CA GLU A 97 -0.07 14.15 -7.88
C GLU A 97 0.23 14.13 -9.38
N LYS A 98 0.76 15.23 -9.92
CA LYS A 98 1.16 15.30 -11.34
C LYS A 98 2.35 14.38 -11.63
N THR A 99 3.31 14.30 -10.71
CA THR A 99 4.47 13.40 -10.83
C THR A 99 4.02 11.95 -10.79
N LEU A 100 3.09 11.58 -9.90
CA LEU A 100 2.50 10.25 -9.84
C LEU A 100 1.77 9.93 -11.15
N GLY A 101 0.99 10.86 -11.70
CA GLY A 101 0.34 10.70 -13.00
C GLY A 101 1.35 10.36 -14.11
N GLN A 102 2.45 11.10 -14.20
CA GLN A 102 3.54 10.82 -15.15
C GLN A 102 4.12 9.40 -14.99
N TRP A 103 4.30 8.93 -13.74
CA TRP A 103 4.78 7.57 -13.48
C TRP A 103 3.72 6.50 -13.81
N VAL A 104 2.44 6.80 -13.59
CA VAL A 104 1.33 5.89 -13.95
C VAL A 104 1.22 5.74 -15.47
N ASP A 105 1.46 6.79 -16.25
CA ASP A 105 1.39 6.75 -17.70
C ASP A 105 2.57 6.00 -18.34
N SER A 106 3.72 5.97 -17.67
CA SER A 106 4.91 5.24 -18.11
C SER A 106 4.85 3.76 -17.70
N SER A 107 4.90 2.83 -18.66
CA SER A 107 4.84 1.40 -18.40
C SER A 107 5.92 0.89 -17.43
N GLY A 108 7.15 1.40 -17.54
CA GLY A 108 8.26 1.04 -16.66
C GLY A 108 8.06 1.52 -15.23
N HIS A 109 7.72 2.80 -15.07
CA HIS A 109 7.45 3.38 -13.75
C HIS A 109 6.20 2.79 -13.10
N ARG A 110 5.13 2.55 -13.88
CA ARG A 110 3.92 1.88 -13.42
C ARG A 110 4.20 0.48 -12.88
N LYS A 111 5.04 -0.30 -13.56
CA LYS A 111 5.47 -1.62 -13.08
C LYS A 111 6.14 -1.53 -11.70
N ASN A 112 6.96 -0.51 -11.46
CA ASN A 112 7.59 -0.29 -10.16
C ASN A 112 6.55 0.09 -9.09
N LEU A 113 5.58 0.95 -9.38
CA LEU A 113 4.47 1.29 -8.48
C LEU A 113 3.64 0.05 -8.09
N LEU A 114 3.50 -0.92 -9.01
CA LEU A 114 2.80 -2.18 -8.83
C LEU A 114 3.73 -3.32 -8.42
N LEU A 115 4.88 -3.01 -7.80
CA LEU A 115 5.79 -4.03 -7.30
C LEU A 115 5.01 -4.97 -6.35
N HIS A 116 4.92 -6.25 -6.73
CA HIS A 116 4.15 -7.23 -5.98
C HIS A 116 4.71 -7.40 -4.57
N ASN A 117 3.81 -7.50 -3.57
CA ASN A 117 4.14 -7.61 -2.14
C ASN A 117 4.98 -6.45 -1.58
N ALA A 118 4.98 -5.29 -2.26
CA ALA A 118 5.51 -4.10 -1.62
C ALA A 118 4.57 -3.64 -0.50
N SER A 119 5.14 -3.33 0.65
CA SER A 119 4.44 -2.90 1.86
C SER A 119 4.85 -1.52 2.35
N ARG A 120 5.98 -0.98 1.85
CA ARG A 120 6.56 0.27 2.30
C ARG A 120 6.92 1.17 1.12
N VAL A 121 6.82 2.48 1.32
CA VAL A 121 7.18 3.49 0.32
C VAL A 121 7.80 4.71 0.98
N GLY A 122 8.76 5.31 0.30
CA GLY A 122 9.31 6.62 0.62
C GLY A 122 9.32 7.51 -0.62
N THR A 123 9.06 8.80 -0.43
CA THR A 123 9.04 9.80 -1.51
C THR A 123 9.69 11.08 -1.04
N ALA A 124 10.42 11.73 -1.93
CA ALA A 124 10.98 13.03 -1.65
C ALA A 124 11.20 13.81 -2.95
N SER A 125 11.34 15.13 -2.80
CA SER A 125 11.73 16.02 -3.88
C SER A 125 12.80 17.01 -3.43
N ALA A 126 13.52 17.56 -4.41
CA ALA A 126 14.47 18.65 -4.23
C ALA A 126 14.44 19.56 -5.44
N LYS A 127 14.58 20.88 -5.23
CA LYS A 127 14.72 21.85 -6.30
C LYS A 127 16.18 22.01 -6.70
N ASP A 128 16.44 22.24 -7.97
CA ASP A 128 17.74 22.61 -8.49
C ASP A 128 18.23 23.96 -7.92
N ALA A 129 19.47 24.33 -8.18
CA ALA A 129 20.05 25.59 -7.69
C ALA A 129 19.31 26.84 -8.19
N SER A 130 18.60 26.75 -9.32
CA SER A 130 17.81 27.86 -9.88
C SER A 130 16.41 27.96 -9.24
N GLY A 131 15.96 26.93 -8.49
CA GLY A 131 14.63 26.81 -7.93
C GLY A 131 13.52 26.54 -8.96
N LYS A 132 13.87 26.40 -10.25
CA LYS A 132 12.91 26.27 -11.36
C LYS A 132 12.52 24.82 -11.65
N ARG A 133 13.40 23.86 -11.34
CA ARG A 133 13.17 22.45 -11.62
C ARG A 133 13.11 21.65 -10.34
N THR A 134 12.03 20.88 -10.17
CA THR A 134 11.87 19.96 -9.03
C THR A 134 12.19 18.55 -9.48
N TYR A 135 13.13 17.91 -8.81
CA TYR A 135 13.50 16.51 -8.96
C TYR A 135 12.77 15.67 -7.92
N TRP A 136 12.20 14.57 -8.35
CA TRP A 136 11.47 13.62 -7.53
C TRP A 136 12.14 12.26 -7.51
N ALA A 137 12.13 11.62 -6.36
CA ALA A 137 12.44 10.20 -6.23
C ALA A 137 11.37 9.52 -5.37
N LEU A 138 11.04 8.30 -5.74
CA LEU A 138 10.19 7.37 -5.02
C LEU A 138 10.93 6.05 -4.89
N VAL A 139 10.95 5.50 -3.69
CA VAL A 139 11.44 4.13 -3.43
C VAL A 139 10.30 3.32 -2.84
N ILE A 140 9.99 2.20 -3.47
CA ILE A 140 8.98 1.25 -3.00
C ILE A 140 9.67 -0.07 -2.67
N ALA A 141 9.27 -0.69 -1.56
CA ALA A 141 9.95 -1.86 -1.04
C ALA A 141 8.99 -2.84 -0.34
N GLY A 142 9.38 -4.10 -0.34
CA GLY A 142 8.69 -5.17 0.37
C GLY A 142 9.68 -6.23 0.85
N ASP A 143 9.20 -7.14 1.67
CA ASP A 143 9.99 -8.23 2.19
C ASP A 143 10.11 -9.35 1.16
N TYR A 144 11.13 -10.18 1.33
CA TYR A 144 11.30 -11.36 0.51
C TYR A 144 10.29 -12.43 0.93
N GLU A 145 9.39 -12.79 0.03
CA GLU A 145 8.65 -14.03 0.20
C GLU A 145 9.48 -15.18 -0.33
N PRO A 146 9.81 -16.18 0.50
CA PRO A 146 10.41 -17.40 0.01
C PRO A 146 9.49 -18.01 -1.07
N LYS A 147 10.05 -18.39 -2.22
CA LYS A 147 9.26 -19.16 -3.20
C LYS A 147 8.66 -20.35 -2.48
N PRO A 148 7.36 -20.63 -2.64
CA PRO A 148 6.76 -21.83 -2.05
C PRO A 148 7.58 -23.04 -2.48
N ASP A 149 8.01 -23.84 -1.48
CA ASP A 149 8.79 -25.04 -1.73
C ASP A 149 7.92 -25.98 -2.56
N LYS A 150 8.36 -26.22 -3.81
CA LYS A 150 7.64 -27.11 -4.73
C LYS A 150 7.43 -28.49 -4.11
N ARG A 151 8.38 -28.97 -3.28
CA ARG A 151 8.27 -30.26 -2.58
C ARG A 151 7.12 -30.30 -1.58
N LYS A 152 6.81 -29.17 -0.90
CA LYS A 152 5.65 -29.10 0.01
C LYS A 152 4.34 -29.15 -0.75
N ARG A 153 4.26 -28.53 -1.93
CA ARG A 153 3.06 -28.53 -2.77
C ARG A 153 2.74 -29.92 -3.30
N ASP A 154 3.75 -30.73 -3.61
CA ASP A 154 3.56 -32.08 -4.14
C ASP A 154 3.22 -33.09 -3.01
N LEU A 155 3.45 -32.73 -1.74
CA LEU A 155 3.14 -33.56 -0.56
C LEU A 155 1.76 -33.28 0.04
N GLU A 156 1.20 -32.08 -0.13
CA GLU A 156 -0.13 -31.71 0.42
C GLU A 156 -1.28 -32.60 -0.10
N PRO A 157 -1.36 -32.96 -1.38
CA PRO A 157 -2.42 -33.86 -1.85
C PRO A 157 -2.36 -35.25 -1.23
N LEU A 158 -1.15 -35.75 -0.91
CA LEU A 158 -0.97 -37.09 -0.32
C LEU A 158 -1.35 -37.13 1.16
N VAL A 159 -1.24 -36.00 1.86
CA VAL A 159 -1.62 -35.91 3.29
C VAL A 159 -3.13 -35.71 3.43
N ALA A 160 -3.76 -34.96 2.52
CA ALA A 160 -5.20 -34.76 2.51
C ALA A 160 -5.98 -36.08 2.26
N VAL A 161 -5.50 -36.90 1.32
CA VAL A 161 -6.11 -38.23 1.03
C VAL A 161 -6.01 -39.18 2.21
N LYS A 162 -5.00 -39.06 3.07
CA LYS A 162 -4.86 -39.94 4.25
C LYS A 162 -5.76 -39.54 5.44
N ARG A 163 -6.34 -38.35 5.46
CA ARG A 163 -7.21 -37.91 6.55
C ARG A 163 -8.68 -38.30 6.37
N ASP A 164 -9.10 -38.64 5.16
CA ASP A 164 -10.52 -38.91 4.85
C ASP A 164 -10.91 -40.37 4.91
N VAL A 165 -10.01 -41.28 5.32
CA VAL A 165 -10.36 -42.67 5.60
C VAL A 165 -10.58 -42.88 7.11
N ALA A 166 -11.62 -42.23 7.66
CA ALA A 166 -12.23 -42.70 8.89
C ALA A 166 -12.99 -43.98 8.57
N PRO A 167 -12.86 -45.05 9.37
CA PRO A 167 -13.59 -46.29 9.12
C PRO A 167 -15.08 -46.00 9.23
N SER A 168 -15.81 -46.17 8.14
CA SER A 168 -17.26 -46.16 8.08
C SER A 168 -17.79 -47.15 9.09
N ALA A 169 -18.33 -46.62 10.20
CA ALA A 169 -19.09 -47.45 11.10
C ALA A 169 -20.38 -47.92 10.37
N ARG A 170 -20.46 -49.21 10.11
CA ARG A 170 -21.61 -49.89 9.55
C ARG A 170 -22.85 -49.53 10.41
N PRO A 171 -23.92 -49.01 9.87
CA PRO A 171 -25.13 -48.81 10.66
C PRO A 171 -25.66 -50.16 11.09
N LYS A 172 -25.82 -50.36 12.40
CA LYS A 172 -26.54 -51.52 12.95
C LYS A 172 -28.00 -51.35 12.52
N SER A 173 -28.51 -52.33 11.78
CA SER A 173 -29.95 -52.44 11.47
C SER A 173 -30.73 -52.58 12.77
N SER A 174 -31.43 -51.54 13.19
CA SER A 174 -32.45 -51.65 14.22
C SER A 174 -33.66 -52.36 13.61
N GLY A 175 -33.83 -53.62 13.98
CA GLY A 175 -35.00 -54.38 13.60
C GLY A 175 -36.25 -53.73 14.16
N CYS A 176 -37.26 -53.64 13.33
CA CYS A 176 -38.57 -53.17 13.68
C CYS A 176 -39.24 -54.18 14.64
N HIS A 177 -39.49 -53.80 15.90
CA HIS A 177 -39.98 -54.73 16.94
C HIS A 177 -41.49 -54.90 16.95
N ILE A 178 -42.28 -54.03 16.36
CA ILE A 178 -43.75 -54.15 16.30
C ILE A 178 -44.24 -53.61 14.95
N LYS A 179 -45.03 -54.43 14.22
CA LYS A 179 -45.78 -54.00 13.03
C LYS A 179 -47.26 -53.96 13.37
N VAL A 180 -47.89 -52.79 13.30
CA VAL A 180 -49.34 -52.61 13.37
C VAL A 180 -49.74 -51.87 12.09
N LEU A 181 -50.65 -52.47 11.31
CA LEU A 181 -51.20 -51.88 10.06
C LEU A 181 -50.19 -51.39 9.04
N GLY A 182 -49.05 -52.10 8.89
CA GLY A 182 -48.09 -51.79 7.83
C GLY A 182 -47.08 -50.67 8.10
N LEU A 183 -47.12 -50.01 9.27
CA LEU A 183 -46.14 -49.05 9.72
C LEU A 183 -45.23 -49.59 10.83
N CYS A 184 -43.94 -49.21 10.79
CA CYS A 184 -43.00 -49.41 11.91
C CYS A 184 -43.21 -48.32 12.96
N ILE A 185 -43.43 -48.69 14.21
CA ILE A 185 -43.39 -47.80 15.38
C ILE A 185 -42.21 -48.23 16.24
#